data_de6a257565857dfa9835190ab9404c93
#
_entry.id   de6a257565857dfa9835190ab9404c93
#
_cell.length_a   1.000
_cell.length_b   1.000
_cell.length_c   1.000
_cell.angle_alpha   90.00
_cell.angle_beta   90.00
_cell.angle_gamma   90.00
#
_symmetry.space_group_name_H-M   'P 1'
#
loop_
_entity.id
_entity.type
_entity.pdbx_description
1 polymer ?
#
loop_
_entity_poly.entity_id
_entity_poly.type
_entity_poly.pdbx_seq_one_letter_code
_entity_poly.pdbx_strand_id
1 'polypeptide(L)'
;MRKIQVQIFLLFFIGFQVSFAQQPQKPNSVEIYNQIKKLNFLGSVLYVAAHPDDENTRMISYLANEMNARTGYLSLTRGDGGQNLIGPQLRELLGVIRTQELIEARKIDGGEQFFSRANDFGFSKNPDETLDIWDKNKVLADVVWTIRKFQPDIIINRFDHRSPGTTHGHHTSSAMLSVESFKLTNDPKVYPEQLKYVTPWQVKRQFFNPSWWFYGSQEKFDAANKSKFTKLETGVYYTGIGKSNQEIAALSRSRHQSQGFGSTGVRGEETEYLELINGETPKERDNLFDGIDTSWNRVKNGKPIGDLISSIISKYDFSNPSASIPDLVKAYAMIQALDDTHWKEIKSAAIKNIIASCSGLYLEAVANEQEATPGSTIKLTLEAINRCSVGMQLVSVTTLPDNQTIAQNIVLKNNNDQKINLQLQLPNNIEYTQPYWLKEKATVGMYTVSNQENIGIPDIIRD
;
A
#
# COMPACT_ATOMS: atom_id res chain seq x y z
N MET A 1 -16.98 69.37 29.17
CA MET A 1 -17.31 67.93 29.10
C MET A 1 -17.25 67.48 27.66
N ARG A 2 -16.15 66.81 27.27
CA ARG A 2 -15.96 66.25 25.91
C ARG A 2 -16.48 64.80 25.91
N LYS A 3 -17.47 64.50 25.04
CA LYS A 3 -17.95 63.16 24.81
C LYS A 3 -16.94 62.47 23.94
N ILE A 4 -16.31 61.42 24.45
CA ILE A 4 -15.49 60.50 23.66
C ILE A 4 -16.46 59.48 23.03
N GLN A 5 -16.62 59.50 21.71
CA GLN A 5 -17.28 58.46 20.96
C GLN A 5 -16.25 57.32 20.70
N VAL A 6 -16.47 56.18 21.36
CA VAL A 6 -15.72 54.96 21.06
C VAL A 6 -16.40 54.29 19.85
N GLN A 7 -15.77 54.39 18.70
CA GLN A 7 -16.16 53.58 17.55
C GLN A 7 -15.56 52.19 17.70
N ILE A 8 -16.43 51.22 17.99
CA ILE A 8 -16.06 49.79 17.95
C ILE A 8 -16.02 49.38 16.48
N PHE A 9 -14.83 49.21 15.94
CA PHE A 9 -14.61 48.54 14.66
C PHE A 9 -14.78 47.03 14.88
N LEU A 10 -15.96 46.51 14.49
CA LEU A 10 -16.17 45.07 14.38
C LEU A 10 -15.45 44.60 13.09
N LEU A 11 -14.23 44.13 13.24
CA LEU A 11 -13.54 43.40 12.21
C LEU A 11 -14.23 42.02 12.01
N PHE A 12 -15.10 41.95 11.03
CA PHE A 12 -15.57 40.65 10.50
C PHE A 12 -14.37 39.96 9.84
N PHE A 13 -13.69 39.08 10.56
CA PHE A 13 -12.83 38.09 9.96
C PHE A 13 -13.74 37.09 9.26
N ILE A 14 -14.04 37.31 7.98
CA ILE A 14 -14.52 36.28 7.09
C ILE A 14 -13.31 35.36 6.90
N GLY A 15 -13.22 34.34 7.74
CA GLY A 15 -12.32 33.23 7.51
C GLY A 15 -12.73 32.56 6.20
N PHE A 16 -12.02 32.87 5.11
CA PHE A 16 -12.01 32.04 3.94
C PHE A 16 -11.49 30.69 4.41
N GLN A 17 -12.39 29.76 4.70
CA GLN A 17 -12.06 28.36 4.72
C GLN A 17 -11.66 28.01 3.29
N VAL A 18 -10.36 28.01 3.01
CA VAL A 18 -9.81 27.45 1.79
C VAL A 18 -10.02 25.96 1.93
N SER A 19 -11.17 25.46 1.46
CA SER A 19 -11.37 24.04 1.25
C SER A 19 -10.39 23.66 0.14
N PHE A 20 -9.28 23.06 0.52
CA PHE A 20 -8.46 22.34 -0.46
C PHE A 20 -9.26 21.10 -0.84
N ALA A 21 -10.07 21.22 -1.89
CA ALA A 21 -10.59 20.06 -2.56
C ALA A 21 -9.39 19.22 -3.00
N GLN A 22 -9.21 18.04 -2.42
CA GLN A 22 -8.16 17.12 -2.83
C GLN A 22 -8.52 16.62 -4.22
N GLN A 23 -7.98 17.29 -5.24
CA GLN A 23 -8.10 16.76 -6.60
C GLN A 23 -7.33 15.44 -6.66
N PRO A 24 -7.93 14.36 -7.20
CA PRO A 24 -7.21 13.12 -7.44
C PRO A 24 -5.99 13.44 -8.30
N GLN A 25 -4.79 13.21 -7.75
CA GLN A 25 -3.56 13.43 -8.51
C GLN A 25 -3.51 12.40 -9.64
N LYS A 26 -3.42 12.91 -10.87
CA LYS A 26 -3.20 12.07 -12.04
C LYS A 26 -1.70 11.95 -12.29
N PRO A 27 -1.19 10.76 -12.61
CA PRO A 27 0.23 10.57 -12.87
C PRO A 27 0.65 11.37 -14.11
N ASN A 28 1.83 12.00 -14.03
CA ASN A 28 2.46 12.63 -15.17
C ASN A 28 3.08 11.59 -16.12
N SER A 29 3.58 12.03 -17.27
CA SER A 29 4.10 11.14 -18.30
C SER A 29 5.27 10.25 -17.84
N VAL A 30 6.13 10.76 -16.94
CA VAL A 30 7.25 9.98 -16.38
C VAL A 30 6.75 8.94 -15.38
N GLU A 31 5.77 9.29 -14.56
CA GLU A 31 5.15 8.35 -13.64
C GLU A 31 4.42 7.23 -14.38
N ILE A 32 3.72 7.55 -15.49
CA ILE A 32 3.11 6.54 -16.38
C ILE A 32 4.18 5.61 -16.95
N TYR A 33 5.27 6.16 -17.47
CA TYR A 33 6.40 5.36 -17.96
C TYR A 33 6.95 4.40 -16.92
N ASN A 34 7.12 4.87 -15.68
CA ASN A 34 7.59 4.03 -14.57
C ASN A 34 6.55 2.94 -14.22
N GLN A 35 5.24 3.24 -14.29
CA GLN A 35 4.20 2.24 -14.11
C GLN A 35 4.24 1.16 -15.20
N ILE A 36 4.52 1.53 -16.46
CA ILE A 36 4.70 0.57 -17.56
C ILE A 36 5.94 -0.32 -17.30
N LYS A 37 7.04 0.22 -16.80
CA LYS A 37 8.22 -0.56 -16.40
C LYS A 37 7.87 -1.59 -15.33
N LYS A 38 7.09 -1.22 -14.31
CA LYS A 38 6.62 -2.12 -13.24
C LYS A 38 5.77 -3.29 -13.78
N LEU A 39 5.08 -3.13 -14.91
CA LEU A 39 4.38 -4.26 -15.53
C LEU A 39 5.32 -5.40 -15.91
N ASN A 40 6.56 -5.10 -16.25
CA ASN A 40 7.54 -6.08 -16.74
C ASN A 40 8.36 -6.75 -15.63
N PHE A 41 8.14 -6.36 -14.38
CA PHE A 41 8.79 -6.95 -13.22
C PHE A 41 7.79 -7.76 -12.38
N LEU A 42 8.07 -9.04 -12.17
CA LEU A 42 7.21 -9.98 -11.47
C LEU A 42 7.84 -10.48 -10.14
N GLY A 43 8.67 -9.67 -9.52
CA GLY A 43 9.22 -9.94 -8.19
C GLY A 43 8.44 -9.23 -7.09
N SER A 44 8.39 -9.81 -5.90
CA SER A 44 7.63 -9.29 -4.76
C SER A 44 8.40 -9.37 -3.45
N VAL A 45 8.28 -8.31 -2.62
CA VAL A 45 8.91 -8.19 -1.31
C VAL A 45 7.88 -7.80 -0.26
N LEU A 46 7.86 -8.50 0.87
CA LEU A 46 7.03 -8.15 2.02
C LEU A 46 7.92 -7.66 3.16
N TYR A 47 7.77 -6.40 3.55
CA TYR A 47 8.41 -5.83 4.73
C TYR A 47 7.52 -6.06 5.94
N VAL A 48 8.08 -6.50 7.08
CA VAL A 48 7.33 -6.88 8.28
C VAL A 48 7.84 -6.14 9.51
N ALA A 49 6.92 -5.51 10.24
CA ALA A 49 7.19 -4.90 11.55
C ALA A 49 5.94 -4.91 12.46
N ALA A 50 6.02 -4.28 13.62
CA ALA A 50 4.98 -4.34 14.65
C ALA A 50 3.93 -3.23 14.53
N HIS A 51 4.37 -1.98 14.25
CA HIS A 51 3.50 -0.80 14.31
C HIS A 51 3.56 0.04 13.03
N PRO A 52 2.55 0.89 12.80
CA PRO A 52 2.71 2.03 11.89
C PRO A 52 3.90 2.88 12.35
N ASP A 53 4.78 3.29 11.41
CA ASP A 53 6.03 4.04 11.61
C ASP A 53 7.30 3.21 11.89
N ASP A 54 7.21 1.90 12.11
CA ASP A 54 8.37 1.02 12.21
C ASP A 54 9.05 0.76 10.85
N GLU A 55 8.32 0.93 9.76
CA GLU A 55 8.81 0.62 8.43
C GLU A 55 10.02 1.47 8.03
N ASN A 56 10.96 0.85 7.31
CA ASN A 56 12.01 1.57 6.62
C ASN A 56 11.47 2.11 5.29
N THR A 57 10.98 3.36 5.32
CA THR A 57 10.38 4.01 4.14
C THR A 57 11.36 4.15 2.96
N ARG A 58 12.70 4.25 3.24
CA ARG A 58 13.73 4.26 2.19
C ARG A 58 13.80 2.92 1.47
N MET A 59 13.78 1.82 2.23
CA MET A 59 13.80 0.48 1.68
C MET A 59 12.53 0.21 0.85
N ILE A 60 11.34 0.53 1.38
CA ILE A 60 10.07 0.34 0.67
C ILE A 60 10.06 1.15 -0.64
N SER A 61 10.43 2.42 -0.57
CA SER A 61 10.49 3.29 -1.75
C SER A 61 11.51 2.79 -2.80
N TYR A 62 12.69 2.35 -2.36
CA TYR A 62 13.72 1.79 -3.25
C TYR A 62 13.23 0.52 -3.96
N LEU A 63 12.68 -0.42 -3.21
CA LEU A 63 12.14 -1.66 -3.76
C LEU A 63 11.01 -1.40 -4.77
N ALA A 64 10.10 -0.47 -4.43
CA ALA A 64 8.97 -0.15 -5.27
C ALA A 64 9.33 0.68 -6.50
N ASN A 65 10.25 1.64 -6.41
CA ASN A 65 10.49 2.63 -7.47
C ASN A 65 11.77 2.38 -8.27
N GLU A 66 12.85 1.88 -7.64
CA GLU A 66 14.09 1.55 -8.35
C GLU A 66 14.05 0.12 -8.88
N MET A 67 13.77 -0.83 -8.00
CA MET A 67 13.72 -2.25 -8.40
C MET A 67 12.44 -2.63 -9.14
N ASN A 68 11.42 -1.77 -9.12
CA ASN A 68 10.09 -2.04 -9.68
C ASN A 68 9.36 -3.25 -9.07
N ALA A 69 9.79 -3.69 -7.88
CA ALA A 69 9.21 -4.83 -7.19
C ALA A 69 7.84 -4.48 -6.59
N ARG A 70 6.92 -5.43 -6.61
CA ARG A 70 5.70 -5.34 -5.82
C ARG A 70 6.10 -5.39 -4.35
N THR A 71 5.92 -4.31 -3.62
CA THR A 71 6.40 -4.15 -2.25
C THR A 71 5.23 -3.97 -1.31
N GLY A 72 5.09 -4.87 -0.32
CA GLY A 72 4.09 -4.79 0.74
C GLY A 72 4.72 -4.46 2.08
N TYR A 73 3.97 -3.77 2.94
CA TYR A 73 4.28 -3.61 4.35
C TYR A 73 3.22 -4.29 5.21
N LEU A 74 3.60 -5.27 6.00
CA LEU A 74 2.77 -5.87 7.03
C LEU A 74 3.13 -5.24 8.39
N SER A 75 2.28 -4.33 8.86
CA SER A 75 2.28 -3.88 10.25
C SER A 75 1.38 -4.82 11.06
N LEU A 76 1.90 -5.48 12.09
CA LEU A 76 1.08 -6.42 12.84
C LEU A 76 -0.08 -5.73 13.56
N THR A 77 0.11 -4.50 14.04
CA THR A 77 -0.93 -3.71 14.70
C THR A 77 -1.29 -2.46 13.91
N ARG A 78 -2.36 -1.79 14.32
CA ARG A 78 -2.77 -0.49 13.79
C ARG A 78 -2.24 0.69 14.64
N GLY A 79 -1.43 0.40 15.67
CA GLY A 79 -0.81 1.39 16.53
C GLY A 79 -1.76 2.06 17.53
N ASP A 80 -2.78 1.34 17.95
CA ASP A 80 -3.83 1.82 18.85
C ASP A 80 -3.31 2.21 20.23
N GLY A 81 -2.26 1.51 20.70
CA GLY A 81 -1.64 1.73 22.00
C GLY A 81 -0.60 2.86 22.04
N GLY A 82 -0.38 3.52 20.90
CA GLY A 82 0.59 4.60 20.78
C GLY A 82 0.12 5.94 21.38
N GLN A 83 0.93 6.95 21.14
CA GLN A 83 0.63 8.34 21.52
C GLN A 83 0.05 9.11 20.34
N ASN A 84 -0.77 10.13 20.61
CA ASN A 84 -1.23 11.07 19.60
C ASN A 84 -0.72 12.48 19.97
N LEU A 85 0.25 13.00 19.23
CA LEU A 85 0.88 14.30 19.50
C LEU A 85 0.10 15.48 18.91
N ILE A 86 -0.92 15.21 18.07
CA ILE A 86 -1.66 16.28 17.36
C ILE A 86 -3.16 16.30 17.68
N GLY A 87 -3.65 15.39 18.53
CA GLY A 87 -5.06 15.32 18.86
C GLY A 87 -5.38 14.49 20.11
N PRO A 88 -6.64 14.50 20.55
CA PRO A 88 -7.07 13.78 21.75
C PRO A 88 -7.45 12.32 21.50
N GLN A 89 -7.46 11.85 20.26
CA GLN A 89 -7.88 10.50 19.91
C GLN A 89 -6.84 9.48 20.39
N LEU A 90 -7.29 8.51 21.16
CA LEU A 90 -6.49 7.40 21.70
C LEU A 90 -7.18 6.07 21.41
N ARG A 91 -6.46 4.96 21.59
CA ARG A 91 -6.93 3.59 21.40
C ARG A 91 -7.48 3.39 19.98
N GLU A 92 -8.64 2.80 19.83
CA GLU A 92 -9.26 2.44 18.55
C GLU A 92 -9.37 3.64 17.59
N LEU A 93 -9.62 4.85 18.13
CA LEU A 93 -9.67 6.08 17.32
C LEU A 93 -8.30 6.45 16.78
N LEU A 94 -7.24 6.25 17.57
CA LEU A 94 -5.87 6.45 17.10
C LEU A 94 -5.49 5.40 16.05
N GLY A 95 -5.91 4.15 16.24
CA GLY A 95 -5.72 3.08 15.26
C GLY A 95 -6.35 3.41 13.90
N VAL A 96 -7.52 4.05 13.88
CA VAL A 96 -8.14 4.54 12.63
C VAL A 96 -7.26 5.62 11.99
N ILE A 97 -6.79 6.60 12.76
CA ILE A 97 -5.92 7.68 12.26
C ILE A 97 -4.62 7.09 11.70
N ARG A 98 -3.92 6.25 12.46
CA ARG A 98 -2.64 5.67 12.05
C ARG A 98 -2.76 4.71 10.86
N THR A 99 -3.92 4.06 10.70
CA THR A 99 -4.24 3.29 9.49
C THR A 99 -4.26 4.20 8.27
N GLN A 100 -4.94 5.36 8.34
CA GLN A 100 -4.98 6.33 7.24
C GLN A 100 -3.60 6.95 6.98
N GLU A 101 -2.83 7.25 8.01
CA GLU A 101 -1.45 7.74 7.87
C GLU A 101 -0.57 6.76 7.09
N LEU A 102 -0.69 5.44 7.37
CA LEU A 102 0.01 4.40 6.60
C LEU A 102 -0.45 4.31 5.15
N ILE A 103 -1.76 4.39 4.90
CA ILE A 103 -2.29 4.40 3.53
C ILE A 103 -1.71 5.60 2.74
N GLU A 104 -1.69 6.78 3.35
CA GLU A 104 -1.12 7.97 2.72
C GLU A 104 0.41 7.85 2.53
N ALA A 105 1.13 7.22 3.46
CA ALA A 105 2.55 6.93 3.30
C ALA A 105 2.81 6.00 2.11
N ARG A 106 2.01 4.93 1.95
CA ARG A 106 2.12 3.98 0.82
C ARG A 106 1.81 4.63 -0.53
N LYS A 107 0.90 5.60 -0.60
CA LYS A 107 0.67 6.38 -1.84
C LYS A 107 1.92 7.15 -2.31
N ILE A 108 2.80 7.51 -1.39
CA ILE A 108 4.03 8.26 -1.68
C ILE A 108 5.17 7.32 -2.06
N ASP A 109 5.42 6.27 -1.27
CA ASP A 109 6.56 5.38 -1.47
C ASP A 109 6.28 4.24 -2.46
N GLY A 110 5.02 4.02 -2.81
CA GLY A 110 4.61 3.02 -3.81
C GLY A 110 4.45 1.60 -3.27
N GLY A 111 4.44 1.43 -1.94
CA GLY A 111 4.14 0.17 -1.28
C GLY A 111 2.64 -0.13 -1.14
N GLU A 112 2.31 -1.36 -0.79
CA GLU A 112 0.97 -1.82 -0.40
C GLU A 112 0.92 -2.01 1.12
N GLN A 113 -0.23 -1.71 1.77
CA GLN A 113 -0.36 -1.84 3.22
C GLN A 113 -1.15 -3.07 3.62
N PHE A 114 -0.65 -3.79 4.64
CA PHE A 114 -1.32 -4.92 5.28
C PHE A 114 -1.25 -4.82 6.81
N PHE A 115 -2.20 -5.46 7.48
CA PHE A 115 -2.25 -5.56 8.94
C PHE A 115 -2.53 -7.00 9.38
N SER A 116 -2.38 -7.29 10.66
CA SER A 116 -3.00 -8.46 11.29
C SER A 116 -4.20 -8.03 12.15
N ARG A 117 -4.80 -8.96 12.88
CA ARG A 117 -5.82 -8.65 13.89
C ARG A 117 -5.21 -8.31 15.26
N ALA A 118 -3.90 -8.28 15.41
CA ALA A 118 -3.26 -7.90 16.66
C ALA A 118 -3.59 -6.45 17.02
N ASN A 119 -4.02 -6.23 18.26
CA ASN A 119 -4.25 -4.90 18.82
C ASN A 119 -2.96 -4.43 19.52
N ASP A 120 -2.58 -3.18 19.30
CA ASP A 120 -1.54 -2.53 20.07
C ASP A 120 -2.11 -2.15 21.45
N PHE A 121 -1.75 -2.91 22.46
CA PHE A 121 -2.20 -2.69 23.83
C PHE A 121 -1.28 -1.75 24.64
N GLY A 122 -0.30 -1.13 24.00
CA GLY A 122 0.70 -0.27 24.60
C GLY A 122 2.03 -0.99 24.85
N PHE A 123 2.85 -0.44 25.73
CA PHE A 123 4.21 -0.98 25.96
C PHE A 123 4.21 -2.39 26.52
N SER A 124 4.99 -3.26 25.90
CA SER A 124 5.30 -4.61 26.39
C SER A 124 6.81 -4.78 26.59
N LYS A 125 7.22 -5.43 27.68
CA LYS A 125 8.64 -5.58 28.05
C LYS A 125 9.36 -6.65 27.24
N ASN A 126 8.66 -7.71 26.87
CA ASN A 126 9.26 -8.87 26.21
C ASN A 126 8.24 -9.59 25.32
N PRO A 127 8.70 -10.46 24.41
CA PRO A 127 7.82 -11.16 23.50
C PRO A 127 6.89 -12.18 24.16
N ASP A 128 7.24 -12.76 25.31
CA ASP A 128 6.39 -13.73 25.98
C ASP A 128 5.09 -13.06 26.46
N GLU A 129 5.21 -11.89 27.12
CA GLU A 129 4.07 -11.06 27.50
C GLU A 129 3.23 -10.67 26.28
N THR A 130 3.88 -10.26 25.20
CA THR A 130 3.19 -9.87 23.96
C THR A 130 2.39 -11.02 23.36
N LEU A 131 3.03 -12.19 23.22
CA LEU A 131 2.44 -13.36 22.54
C LEU A 131 1.34 -14.03 23.40
N ASP A 132 1.39 -13.85 24.73
CA ASP A 132 0.32 -14.28 25.64
C ASP A 132 -0.93 -13.38 25.48
N ILE A 133 -0.74 -12.05 25.44
CA ILE A 133 -1.84 -11.10 25.26
C ILE A 133 -2.41 -11.17 23.84
N TRP A 134 -1.54 -11.28 22.85
CA TRP A 134 -1.89 -11.47 21.45
C TRP A 134 -2.26 -12.91 21.18
N ASP A 135 -3.13 -13.57 21.31
CA ASP A 135 -3.33 -14.98 20.86
C ASP A 135 -2.32 -15.37 19.75
N LYS A 136 -1.15 -15.86 20.15
CA LYS A 136 -0.02 -16.18 19.26
C LYS A 136 -0.45 -16.93 17.99
N ASN A 137 -1.33 -17.94 18.15
CA ASN A 137 -1.73 -18.78 17.04
C ASN A 137 -2.58 -18.03 16.01
N LYS A 138 -3.44 -17.11 16.46
CA LYS A 138 -4.26 -16.30 15.55
C LYS A 138 -3.41 -15.26 14.82
N VAL A 139 -2.47 -14.59 15.51
CA VAL A 139 -1.59 -13.63 14.84
C VAL A 139 -0.65 -14.33 13.86
N LEU A 140 -0.13 -15.51 14.21
CA LEU A 140 0.66 -16.34 13.29
C LEU A 140 -0.17 -16.77 12.07
N ALA A 141 -1.44 -17.12 12.24
CA ALA A 141 -2.35 -17.42 11.15
C ALA A 141 -2.54 -16.21 10.22
N ASP A 142 -2.62 -14.99 10.78
CA ASP A 142 -2.74 -13.76 9.98
C ASP A 142 -1.47 -13.44 9.18
N VAL A 143 -0.29 -13.71 9.77
CA VAL A 143 1.00 -13.57 9.05
C VAL A 143 1.08 -14.58 7.91
N VAL A 144 0.74 -15.85 8.15
CA VAL A 144 0.70 -16.90 7.11
C VAL A 144 -0.32 -16.54 6.03
N TRP A 145 -1.51 -16.06 6.41
CA TRP A 145 -2.54 -15.58 5.49
C TRP A 145 -2.02 -14.48 4.57
N THR A 146 -1.39 -13.45 5.15
CA THR A 146 -0.85 -12.33 4.38
C THR A 146 0.23 -12.79 3.41
N ILE A 147 1.13 -13.69 3.82
CA ILE A 147 2.17 -14.24 2.95
C ILE A 147 1.56 -15.06 1.82
N ARG A 148 0.58 -15.92 2.08
CA ARG A 148 -0.10 -16.71 1.04
C ARG A 148 -0.86 -15.82 0.04
N LYS A 149 -1.51 -14.75 0.52
CA LYS A 149 -2.27 -13.81 -0.31
C LYS A 149 -1.36 -12.91 -1.14
N PHE A 150 -0.31 -12.38 -0.55
CA PHE A 150 0.64 -11.49 -1.21
C PHE A 150 1.66 -12.22 -2.08
N GLN A 151 2.03 -13.45 -1.73
CA GLN A 151 3.03 -14.30 -2.40
C GLN A 151 4.40 -13.61 -2.56
N PRO A 152 5.07 -13.19 -1.46
CA PRO A 152 6.36 -12.55 -1.55
C PRO A 152 7.45 -13.55 -1.94
N ASP A 153 8.34 -13.16 -2.87
CA ASP A 153 9.58 -13.89 -3.11
C ASP A 153 10.55 -13.70 -1.93
N ILE A 154 10.51 -12.51 -1.32
CA ILE A 154 11.42 -12.10 -0.26
C ILE A 154 10.62 -11.49 0.90
N ILE A 155 10.99 -11.83 2.14
CA ILE A 155 10.54 -11.16 3.36
C ILE A 155 11.71 -10.36 3.96
N ILE A 156 11.44 -9.16 4.43
CA ILE A 156 12.40 -8.34 5.17
C ILE A 156 11.79 -7.98 6.53
N ASN A 157 12.41 -8.46 7.61
CA ASN A 157 12.01 -8.11 8.96
C ASN A 157 12.69 -6.82 9.41
N ARG A 158 11.93 -5.90 9.99
CA ARG A 158 12.47 -4.69 10.61
C ARG A 158 13.27 -5.00 11.89
N PHE A 159 12.81 -5.98 12.67
CA PHE A 159 13.37 -6.32 13.99
C PHE A 159 14.07 -7.66 13.98
N ASP A 160 14.94 -7.84 15.00
CA ASP A 160 15.65 -9.09 15.22
C ASP A 160 14.84 -10.02 16.14
N HIS A 161 14.57 -11.23 15.68
CA HIS A 161 13.88 -12.25 16.45
C HIS A 161 14.71 -12.87 17.58
N ARG A 162 16.07 -12.64 17.58
CA ARG A 162 17.06 -13.27 18.47
C ARG A 162 17.36 -12.44 19.72
N SER A 163 16.83 -11.23 19.83
CA SER A 163 17.22 -10.26 20.87
C SER A 163 16.06 -9.88 21.80
N PRO A 164 15.42 -10.85 22.50
CA PRO A 164 14.32 -10.54 23.42
C PRO A 164 14.81 -9.65 24.57
N GLY A 165 13.99 -8.66 24.93
CA GLY A 165 14.28 -7.74 26.03
C GLY A 165 15.19 -6.55 25.69
N THR A 166 15.73 -6.45 24.47
CA THR A 166 16.53 -5.30 24.01
C THR A 166 15.69 -4.21 23.36
N THR A 167 14.44 -4.52 23.04
CA THR A 167 13.47 -3.63 22.42
C THR A 167 12.06 -3.95 22.93
N HIS A 168 11.07 -3.20 22.51
CA HIS A 168 9.66 -3.44 22.78
C HIS A 168 9.23 -4.88 22.43
N GLY A 169 8.43 -5.52 23.28
CA GLY A 169 7.99 -6.90 23.08
C GLY A 169 7.28 -7.12 21.73
N HIS A 170 6.44 -6.18 21.28
CA HIS A 170 5.78 -6.24 19.96
C HIS A 170 6.80 -6.32 18.82
N HIS A 171 7.91 -5.56 18.88
CA HIS A 171 8.97 -5.56 17.89
C HIS A 171 9.56 -6.96 17.72
N THR A 172 10.04 -7.54 18.82
CA THR A 172 10.63 -8.88 18.79
C THR A 172 9.60 -9.94 18.38
N SER A 173 8.35 -9.83 18.87
CA SER A 173 7.27 -10.76 18.51
C SER A 173 6.94 -10.71 17.02
N SER A 174 6.93 -9.53 16.39
CA SER A 174 6.69 -9.42 14.95
C SER A 174 7.73 -10.17 14.13
N ALA A 175 9.00 -10.06 14.53
CA ALA A 175 10.10 -10.79 13.89
C ALA A 175 10.02 -12.30 14.14
N MET A 176 9.71 -12.73 15.37
CA MET A 176 9.56 -14.15 15.72
C MET A 176 8.44 -14.81 14.92
N LEU A 177 7.26 -14.18 14.85
CA LEU A 177 6.12 -14.68 14.06
C LEU A 177 6.43 -14.74 12.56
N SER A 178 7.11 -13.74 12.04
CA SER A 178 7.56 -13.71 10.65
C SER A 178 8.57 -14.83 10.35
N VAL A 179 9.52 -15.09 11.25
CA VAL A 179 10.51 -16.17 11.07
C VAL A 179 9.86 -17.55 11.17
N GLU A 180 8.93 -17.73 12.11
CA GLU A 180 8.17 -18.97 12.26
C GLU A 180 7.32 -19.25 11.02
N SER A 181 6.67 -18.24 10.46
CA SER A 181 5.81 -18.37 9.28
C SER A 181 6.54 -18.83 8.01
N PHE A 182 7.85 -18.54 7.88
CA PHE A 182 8.63 -18.89 6.68
C PHE A 182 8.53 -20.36 6.27
N LYS A 183 8.50 -21.25 7.25
CA LYS A 183 8.38 -22.71 7.03
C LYS A 183 6.93 -23.18 6.92
N LEU A 184 5.98 -22.40 7.43
CA LEU A 184 4.58 -22.79 7.54
C LEU A 184 3.75 -22.45 6.30
N THR A 185 4.13 -21.42 5.59
CA THR A 185 3.32 -20.87 4.47
C THR A 185 3.17 -21.85 3.30
N ASN A 186 4.13 -22.74 3.09
CA ASN A 186 4.07 -23.76 2.03
C ASN A 186 3.41 -25.08 2.49
N ASP A 187 3.17 -25.29 3.78
CA ASP A 187 2.53 -26.50 4.27
C ASP A 187 1.00 -26.40 4.18
N PRO A 188 0.32 -27.18 3.33
CA PRO A 188 -1.13 -27.14 3.21
C PRO A 188 -1.88 -27.67 4.45
N LYS A 189 -1.19 -28.32 5.38
CA LYS A 189 -1.78 -28.81 6.63
C LYS A 189 -1.88 -27.70 7.70
N VAL A 190 -1.12 -26.62 7.53
CA VAL A 190 -1.13 -25.46 8.43
C VAL A 190 -2.19 -24.48 7.99
N TYR A 191 -3.15 -24.16 8.86
CA TYR A 191 -4.30 -23.28 8.56
C TYR A 191 -5.02 -23.66 7.26
N PRO A 192 -5.53 -24.92 7.14
CA PRO A 192 -6.12 -25.43 5.91
C PRO A 192 -7.40 -24.66 5.49
N GLU A 193 -8.07 -24.00 6.43
CA GLU A 193 -9.24 -23.15 6.17
C GLU A 193 -8.94 -21.97 5.25
N GLN A 194 -7.69 -21.48 5.26
CA GLN A 194 -7.24 -20.40 4.37
C GLN A 194 -7.19 -20.84 2.89
N LEU A 195 -7.02 -22.15 2.65
CA LEU A 195 -6.84 -22.68 1.28
C LEU A 195 -8.13 -22.66 0.44
N LYS A 196 -9.24 -22.23 1.02
CA LYS A 196 -10.46 -21.88 0.27
C LYS A 196 -10.29 -20.63 -0.58
N TYR A 197 -9.32 -19.77 -0.23
CA TYR A 197 -9.13 -18.44 -0.81
C TYR A 197 -7.74 -18.24 -1.42
N VAL A 198 -6.73 -18.92 -0.90
CA VAL A 198 -5.32 -18.76 -1.28
C VAL A 198 -4.64 -20.12 -1.45
N THR A 199 -3.48 -20.12 -2.10
CA THR A 199 -2.64 -21.33 -2.27
C THR A 199 -1.45 -21.31 -1.32
N PRO A 200 -0.86 -22.47 -0.94
CA PRO A 200 0.42 -22.50 -0.27
C PRO A 200 1.48 -21.72 -1.05
N TRP A 201 2.38 -21.07 -0.35
CA TRP A 201 3.43 -20.26 -0.96
C TRP A 201 4.79 -20.48 -0.29
N GLN A 202 5.84 -20.69 -1.08
CA GLN A 202 7.21 -20.82 -0.60
C GLN A 202 7.99 -19.52 -0.82
N VAL A 203 8.21 -18.78 0.23
CA VAL A 203 9.14 -17.64 0.25
C VAL A 203 10.57 -18.13 -0.04
N LYS A 204 11.31 -17.41 -0.88
CA LYS A 204 12.67 -17.82 -1.27
C LYS A 204 13.73 -17.39 -0.26
N ARG A 205 13.59 -16.18 0.27
CA ARG A 205 14.56 -15.59 1.22
C ARG A 205 13.86 -14.77 2.29
N GLN A 206 14.46 -14.75 3.46
CA GLN A 206 14.06 -13.87 4.55
C GLN A 206 15.28 -13.20 5.14
N PHE A 207 15.18 -11.87 5.28
CA PHE A 207 16.25 -11.02 5.81
C PHE A 207 15.80 -10.30 7.07
N PHE A 208 16.78 -9.88 7.86
CA PHE A 208 16.69 -8.84 8.87
C PHE A 208 17.34 -7.57 8.34
N ASN A 209 16.73 -6.40 8.54
CA ASN A 209 17.27 -5.09 8.15
C ASN A 209 17.86 -4.38 9.37
N PRO A 210 19.15 -4.61 9.70
CA PRO A 210 19.81 -3.94 10.81
C PRO A 210 20.07 -2.46 10.50
N SER A 211 20.12 -1.65 11.56
CA SER A 211 20.54 -0.25 11.51
C SER A 211 21.40 0.05 12.76
N TRP A 212 22.03 1.22 12.82
CA TRP A 212 22.83 1.66 13.96
C TRP A 212 22.06 1.55 15.30
N TRP A 213 20.77 1.70 15.27
CA TRP A 213 19.93 1.61 16.47
C TRP A 213 20.06 0.27 17.21
N PHE A 214 20.21 -0.85 16.47
CA PHE A 214 20.40 -2.19 17.06
C PHE A 214 21.80 -2.39 17.64
N TYR A 215 22.76 -1.53 17.27
CA TYR A 215 24.14 -1.57 17.74
C TYR A 215 24.42 -0.52 18.83
N GLY A 216 23.43 0.34 19.12
CA GLY A 216 23.50 1.37 20.14
C GLY A 216 24.20 2.67 19.72
N SER A 217 25.00 2.67 18.63
CA SER A 217 25.53 3.89 18.00
C SER A 217 25.95 3.63 16.56
N GLN A 218 26.09 4.72 15.78
CA GLN A 218 26.57 4.66 14.40
C GLN A 218 27.99 4.09 14.33
N GLU A 219 28.91 4.51 15.23
CA GLU A 219 30.30 4.06 15.23
C GLU A 219 30.40 2.54 15.45
N LYS A 220 29.57 1.99 16.34
CA LYS A 220 29.52 0.54 16.57
C LYS A 220 28.96 -0.20 15.36
N PHE A 221 27.96 0.36 14.71
CA PHE A 221 27.41 -0.20 13.49
C PHE A 221 28.42 -0.18 12.35
N ASP A 222 29.19 0.92 12.20
CA ASP A 222 30.21 1.03 11.16
C ASP A 222 31.38 0.05 11.40
N ALA A 223 31.74 -0.17 12.64
CA ALA A 223 32.78 -1.13 13.05
C ALA A 223 32.36 -2.59 12.98
N ALA A 224 31.02 -2.88 12.89
CA ALA A 224 30.52 -4.24 12.85
C ALA A 224 30.91 -4.98 11.56
N ASN A 225 31.18 -6.29 11.70
CA ASN A 225 31.47 -7.13 10.54
C ASN A 225 30.21 -7.38 9.70
N LYS A 226 30.08 -6.66 8.61
CA LYS A 226 28.99 -6.75 7.63
C LYS A 226 29.35 -7.56 6.38
N SER A 227 30.44 -8.33 6.39
CA SER A 227 30.93 -9.06 5.22
C SER A 227 29.95 -10.11 4.66
N LYS A 228 29.03 -10.58 5.50
CA LYS A 228 27.98 -11.54 5.13
C LYS A 228 26.66 -10.88 4.75
N PHE A 229 26.51 -9.57 4.91
CA PHE A 229 25.27 -8.86 4.62
C PHE A 229 25.13 -8.59 3.12
N THR A 230 23.89 -8.61 2.66
CA THR A 230 23.52 -8.02 1.38
C THR A 230 23.51 -6.52 1.53
N LYS A 231 24.08 -5.81 0.56
CA LYS A 231 24.19 -4.34 0.56
C LYS A 231 23.36 -3.79 -0.59
N LEU A 232 22.57 -2.78 -0.30
CA LEU A 232 21.79 -2.07 -1.30
C LEU A 232 22.10 -0.59 -1.21
N GLU A 233 22.59 -0.01 -2.32
CA GLU A 233 22.72 1.44 -2.41
C GLU A 233 21.36 2.05 -2.72
N THR A 234 20.76 2.69 -1.73
CA THR A 234 19.42 3.26 -1.81
C THR A 234 19.41 4.76 -2.06
N GLY A 235 20.59 5.38 -2.16
CA GLY A 235 20.81 6.81 -2.41
C GLY A 235 20.58 7.22 -3.86
N VAL A 236 19.51 6.76 -4.49
CA VAL A 236 19.22 6.99 -5.91
C VAL A 236 18.49 8.32 -6.10
N TYR A 237 18.84 9.04 -7.19
CA TYR A 237 18.13 10.23 -7.64
C TYR A 237 17.34 9.93 -8.92
N TYR A 238 16.04 10.10 -8.86
CA TYR A 238 15.11 9.88 -9.98
C TYR A 238 14.97 11.17 -10.80
N THR A 239 15.82 11.34 -11.78
CA THR A 239 15.89 12.58 -12.61
C THR A 239 14.55 12.94 -13.25
N GLY A 240 13.77 11.95 -13.67
CA GLY A 240 12.49 12.18 -14.35
C GLY A 240 11.40 12.77 -13.45
N ILE A 241 11.48 12.56 -12.14
CA ILE A 241 10.52 13.11 -11.15
C ILE A 241 11.15 14.16 -10.24
N GLY A 242 12.47 14.43 -10.39
CA GLY A 242 13.18 15.47 -9.65
C GLY A 242 13.29 15.22 -8.15
N LYS A 243 13.31 13.97 -7.71
CA LYS A 243 13.42 13.58 -6.29
C LYS A 243 14.40 12.44 -6.10
N SER A 244 15.09 12.44 -4.97
CA SER A 244 15.86 11.29 -4.52
C SER A 244 14.94 10.29 -3.78
N ASN A 245 15.41 9.04 -3.66
CA ASN A 245 14.73 8.03 -2.86
C ASN A 245 14.55 8.47 -1.41
N GLN A 246 15.55 9.13 -0.81
CA GLN A 246 15.49 9.64 0.56
C GLN A 246 14.47 10.77 0.71
N GLU A 247 14.30 11.63 -0.30
CA GLU A 247 13.26 12.67 -0.28
C GLU A 247 11.86 12.06 -0.37
N ILE A 248 11.66 11.02 -1.19
CA ILE A 248 10.40 10.27 -1.23
C ILE A 248 10.13 9.60 0.12
N ALA A 249 11.14 8.94 0.68
CA ALA A 249 11.05 8.29 1.97
C ALA A 249 10.71 9.26 3.11
N ALA A 250 11.30 10.46 3.11
CA ALA A 250 11.01 11.49 4.08
C ALA A 250 9.57 12.00 3.96
N LEU A 251 9.06 12.19 2.75
CA LEU A 251 7.66 12.56 2.50
C LEU A 251 6.70 11.46 2.96
N SER A 252 7.02 10.20 2.71
CA SER A 252 6.24 9.05 3.19
C SER A 252 6.22 9.02 4.73
N ARG A 253 7.38 9.06 5.38
CA ARG A 253 7.49 9.06 6.85
C ARG A 253 6.77 10.25 7.49
N SER A 254 6.76 11.40 6.84
CA SER A 254 6.07 12.60 7.33
C SER A 254 4.54 12.48 7.33
N ARG A 255 3.97 11.38 6.81
CA ARG A 255 2.54 11.09 6.93
C ARG A 255 2.14 10.59 8.30
N HIS A 256 3.08 10.10 9.10
CA HIS A 256 2.86 9.71 10.50
C HIS A 256 2.77 10.95 11.42
N GLN A 257 1.81 11.82 11.15
CA GLN A 257 1.65 13.12 11.83
C GLN A 257 1.29 12.95 13.30
N SER A 258 0.44 11.97 13.60
CA SER A 258 0.07 11.64 14.99
C SER A 258 1.27 11.27 15.85
N GLN A 259 2.37 10.82 15.23
CA GLN A 259 3.63 10.48 15.88
C GLN A 259 4.67 11.60 15.82
N GLY A 260 4.31 12.78 15.30
CA GLY A 260 5.18 13.95 15.22
C GLY A 260 6.33 13.83 14.21
N PHE A 261 6.25 12.90 13.26
CA PHE A 261 7.27 12.78 12.25
C PHE A 261 7.16 13.87 11.17
N GLY A 262 8.31 14.38 10.78
CA GLY A 262 8.48 15.32 9.68
C GLY A 262 9.96 15.60 9.48
N SER A 263 10.47 15.37 8.26
CA SER A 263 11.85 15.68 7.90
C SER A 263 11.97 15.96 6.41
N THR A 264 13.03 16.67 6.03
CA THR A 264 13.36 16.94 4.63
C THR A 264 14.14 15.79 3.96
N GLY A 265 14.52 14.78 4.75
CA GLY A 265 15.39 13.70 4.29
C GLY A 265 16.84 14.14 4.12
N VAL A 266 17.73 13.16 4.01
CA VAL A 266 19.13 13.33 3.64
C VAL A 266 19.28 13.20 2.12
N ARG A 267 20.48 13.45 1.58
CA ARG A 267 20.80 13.37 0.16
C ARG A 267 22.15 12.71 -0.01
N GLY A 268 22.41 12.14 -1.17
CA GLY A 268 23.64 11.45 -1.50
C GLY A 268 23.57 9.95 -1.33
N GLU A 269 24.71 9.31 -1.21
CA GLU A 269 24.82 7.85 -1.05
C GLU A 269 24.20 7.40 0.28
N GLU A 270 23.50 6.27 0.24
CA GLU A 270 22.87 5.69 1.43
C GLU A 270 22.81 4.16 1.28
N THR A 271 23.63 3.46 2.04
CA THR A 271 23.69 2.00 2.01
C THR A 271 22.80 1.38 3.06
N GLU A 272 21.89 0.53 2.64
CA GLU A 272 21.10 -0.35 3.50
C GLU A 272 21.72 -1.75 3.56
N TYR A 273 21.62 -2.36 4.72
CA TYR A 273 22.18 -3.69 4.98
C TYR A 273 21.08 -4.69 5.32
N LEU A 274 21.22 -5.91 4.82
CA LEU A 274 20.30 -7.00 5.04
C LEU A 274 21.06 -8.27 5.47
N GLU A 275 20.73 -8.80 6.63
CA GLU A 275 21.26 -10.07 7.13
C GLU A 275 20.32 -11.21 6.73
N LEU A 276 20.83 -12.21 6.01
CA LEU A 276 20.03 -13.38 5.64
C LEU A 276 19.72 -14.23 6.89
N ILE A 277 18.43 -14.51 7.10
CA ILE A 277 17.94 -15.37 8.19
C ILE A 277 17.53 -16.74 7.66
N ASN A 278 16.76 -16.78 6.59
CA ASN A 278 16.25 -18.02 5.98
C ASN A 278 16.42 -17.99 4.46
N GLY A 279 16.55 -19.17 3.85
CA GLY A 279 16.70 -19.34 2.41
C GLY A 279 18.17 -19.35 1.96
N GLU A 280 18.37 -19.28 0.64
CA GLU A 280 19.70 -19.33 0.04
C GLU A 280 20.35 -17.95 -0.04
N THR A 281 21.64 -17.88 0.26
CA THR A 281 22.43 -16.65 0.12
C THR A 281 22.49 -16.24 -1.36
N PRO A 282 22.18 -14.97 -1.70
CA PRO A 282 22.46 -14.46 -3.04
C PRO A 282 23.94 -14.61 -3.38
N LYS A 283 24.26 -15.06 -4.57
CA LYS A 283 25.64 -15.13 -5.07
C LYS A 283 26.17 -13.71 -5.30
N GLU A 284 25.36 -12.87 -5.91
CA GLU A 284 25.56 -11.43 -6.05
C GLU A 284 24.92 -10.72 -4.86
N ARG A 285 25.74 -10.24 -3.91
CA ARG A 285 25.25 -9.72 -2.61
C ARG A 285 24.63 -8.33 -2.67
N ASP A 286 24.64 -7.69 -3.80
CA ASP A 286 23.95 -6.43 -4.11
C ASP A 286 22.62 -6.66 -4.88
N ASN A 287 22.30 -7.92 -5.19
CA ASN A 287 21.08 -8.31 -5.89
C ASN A 287 20.18 -9.19 -5.02
N LEU A 288 19.12 -8.61 -4.48
CA LEU A 288 18.14 -9.34 -3.66
C LEU A 288 17.46 -10.50 -4.39
N PHE A 289 17.24 -10.34 -5.71
CA PHE A 289 16.53 -11.31 -6.53
C PHE A 289 17.47 -12.27 -7.28
N ASP A 290 18.78 -12.28 -6.96
CA ASP A 290 19.70 -13.22 -7.59
C ASP A 290 19.20 -14.67 -7.53
N GLY A 291 19.13 -15.33 -8.67
CA GLY A 291 18.56 -16.68 -8.81
C GLY A 291 17.02 -16.78 -8.72
N ILE A 292 16.30 -15.65 -8.64
CA ILE A 292 14.83 -15.58 -8.69
C ILE A 292 14.43 -14.97 -10.05
N ASP A 293 13.67 -15.71 -10.85
CA ASP A 293 13.16 -15.16 -12.11
C ASP A 293 12.05 -14.15 -11.82
N THR A 294 12.33 -12.89 -12.12
CA THR A 294 11.40 -11.76 -11.96
C THR A 294 10.78 -11.31 -13.28
N SER A 295 11.06 -12.04 -14.37
CA SER A 295 10.52 -11.77 -15.69
C SER A 295 9.18 -12.50 -15.94
N TRP A 296 8.54 -12.20 -17.07
CA TRP A 296 7.35 -12.93 -17.51
C TRP A 296 7.62 -14.41 -17.87
N ASN A 297 8.89 -14.85 -17.94
CA ASN A 297 9.20 -16.27 -18.15
C ASN A 297 8.76 -17.16 -16.97
N ARG A 298 8.62 -16.56 -15.76
CA ARG A 298 8.13 -17.31 -14.59
C ARG A 298 6.66 -17.75 -14.70
N VAL A 299 5.91 -17.17 -15.65
CA VAL A 299 4.51 -17.48 -15.92
C VAL A 299 4.40 -18.24 -17.24
N LYS A 300 3.72 -19.39 -17.22
CA LYS A 300 3.46 -20.15 -18.44
C LYS A 300 2.77 -19.26 -19.48
N ASN A 301 3.30 -19.23 -20.70
CA ASN A 301 2.87 -18.36 -21.81
C ASN A 301 3.08 -16.85 -21.56
N GLY A 302 3.84 -16.46 -20.55
CA GLY A 302 4.07 -15.05 -20.21
C GLY A 302 5.10 -14.35 -21.11
N LYS A 303 6.12 -15.05 -21.65
CA LYS A 303 7.19 -14.42 -22.42
C LYS A 303 6.71 -13.44 -23.50
N PRO A 304 5.71 -13.75 -24.35
CA PRO A 304 5.24 -12.80 -25.36
C PRO A 304 4.65 -11.50 -24.78
N ILE A 305 4.11 -11.56 -23.53
CA ILE A 305 3.63 -10.38 -22.82
C ILE A 305 4.81 -9.49 -22.45
N GLY A 306 5.86 -10.08 -21.87
CA GLY A 306 7.09 -9.36 -21.53
C GLY A 306 7.75 -8.69 -22.72
N ASP A 307 7.82 -9.39 -23.86
CA ASP A 307 8.36 -8.87 -25.11
C ASP A 307 7.54 -7.68 -25.62
N LEU A 308 6.20 -7.75 -25.55
CA LEU A 308 5.31 -6.66 -25.95
C LEU A 308 5.46 -5.45 -25.03
N ILE A 309 5.50 -5.65 -23.69
CA ILE A 309 5.70 -4.57 -22.73
C ILE A 309 7.07 -3.90 -22.95
N SER A 310 8.12 -4.67 -23.21
CA SER A 310 9.45 -4.14 -23.54
C SER A 310 9.41 -3.27 -24.81
N SER A 311 8.64 -3.67 -25.83
CA SER A 311 8.42 -2.86 -27.03
C SER A 311 7.67 -1.56 -26.72
N ILE A 312 6.66 -1.60 -25.83
CA ILE A 312 5.95 -0.38 -25.39
C ILE A 312 6.92 0.57 -24.68
N ILE A 313 7.74 0.08 -23.75
CA ILE A 313 8.74 0.87 -23.02
C ILE A 313 9.70 1.56 -24.00
N SER A 314 10.22 0.84 -25.00
CA SER A 314 11.19 1.36 -25.95
C SER A 314 10.64 2.42 -26.91
N LYS A 315 9.32 2.40 -27.15
CA LYS A 315 8.62 3.31 -28.07
C LYS A 315 7.81 4.40 -27.35
N TYR A 316 7.92 4.47 -26.02
CA TYR A 316 7.09 5.37 -25.24
C TYR A 316 7.35 6.83 -25.59
N ASP A 317 6.29 7.55 -25.92
CA ASP A 317 6.33 8.98 -26.20
C ASP A 317 5.87 9.79 -24.98
N PHE A 318 6.81 10.46 -24.33
CA PHE A 318 6.53 11.30 -23.16
C PHE A 318 5.62 12.50 -23.45
N SER A 319 5.54 12.93 -24.70
CA SER A 319 4.64 14.00 -25.13
C SER A 319 3.23 13.48 -25.46
N ASN A 320 3.09 12.19 -25.78
CA ASN A 320 1.83 11.54 -26.14
C ASN A 320 1.72 10.11 -25.57
N PRO A 321 1.51 9.96 -24.26
CA PRO A 321 1.35 8.63 -23.65
C PRO A 321 0.23 7.79 -24.26
N SER A 322 -0.81 8.44 -24.82
CA SER A 322 -1.95 7.74 -25.41
C SER A 322 -1.61 6.91 -26.64
N ALA A 323 -0.47 7.19 -27.30
CA ALA A 323 0.05 6.36 -28.40
C ALA A 323 0.33 4.91 -27.98
N SER A 324 0.57 4.66 -26.67
CA SER A 324 0.80 3.31 -26.12
C SER A 324 -0.47 2.50 -25.91
N ILE A 325 -1.66 3.12 -25.91
CA ILE A 325 -2.92 2.46 -25.56
C ILE A 325 -3.22 1.23 -26.42
N PRO A 326 -3.08 1.23 -27.75
CA PRO A 326 -3.39 0.05 -28.56
C PRO A 326 -2.58 -1.18 -28.14
N ASP A 327 -1.27 -1.01 -27.91
CA ASP A 327 -0.40 -2.10 -27.48
C ASP A 327 -0.67 -2.51 -26.01
N LEU A 328 -1.00 -1.57 -25.14
CA LEU A 328 -1.43 -1.88 -23.75
C LEU A 328 -2.74 -2.67 -23.73
N VAL A 329 -3.72 -2.35 -24.57
CA VAL A 329 -4.97 -3.13 -24.70
C VAL A 329 -4.67 -4.55 -25.21
N LYS A 330 -3.76 -4.69 -26.18
CA LYS A 330 -3.30 -6.02 -26.64
C LYS A 330 -2.62 -6.79 -25.50
N ALA A 331 -1.73 -6.15 -24.74
CA ALA A 331 -1.08 -6.78 -23.58
C ALA A 331 -2.11 -7.19 -22.52
N TYR A 332 -3.12 -6.34 -22.23
CA TYR A 332 -4.24 -6.69 -21.35
C TYR A 332 -4.97 -7.96 -21.80
N ALA A 333 -5.32 -8.05 -23.06
CA ALA A 333 -5.99 -9.25 -23.61
C ALA A 333 -5.13 -10.51 -23.44
N MET A 334 -3.81 -10.40 -23.64
CA MET A 334 -2.88 -11.52 -23.44
C MET A 334 -2.79 -11.91 -21.95
N ILE A 335 -2.77 -10.95 -21.03
CA ILE A 335 -2.78 -11.19 -19.58
C ILE A 335 -4.09 -11.89 -19.18
N GLN A 336 -5.24 -11.49 -19.73
CA GLN A 336 -6.53 -12.14 -19.46
C GLN A 336 -6.57 -13.62 -19.89
N ALA A 337 -5.78 -14.00 -20.87
CA ALA A 337 -5.68 -15.39 -21.36
C ALA A 337 -4.75 -16.29 -20.53
N LEU A 338 -4.09 -15.77 -19.49
CA LEU A 338 -3.21 -16.57 -18.63
C LEU A 338 -4.00 -17.51 -17.71
N ASP A 339 -3.42 -18.69 -17.43
CA ASP A 339 -3.89 -19.62 -16.42
C ASP A 339 -3.49 -19.19 -14.99
N ASP A 340 -2.36 -18.49 -14.84
CA ASP A 340 -1.87 -17.97 -13.56
C ASP A 340 -2.80 -16.89 -13.03
N THR A 341 -3.55 -17.18 -11.98
CA THR A 341 -4.54 -16.27 -11.41
C THR A 341 -3.90 -15.12 -10.65
N HIS A 342 -2.78 -15.36 -9.94
CA HIS A 342 -2.11 -14.36 -9.12
C HIS A 342 -1.58 -13.19 -9.97
N TRP A 343 -0.70 -13.45 -10.93
CA TRP A 343 -0.15 -12.39 -11.78
C TRP A 343 -1.18 -11.81 -12.76
N LYS A 344 -2.14 -12.62 -13.20
CA LYS A 344 -3.27 -12.15 -14.00
C LYS A 344 -4.05 -11.06 -13.28
N GLU A 345 -4.47 -11.27 -12.05
CA GLU A 345 -5.23 -10.29 -11.27
C GLU A 345 -4.43 -9.00 -11.05
N ILE A 346 -3.21 -9.12 -10.54
CA ILE A 346 -2.33 -7.99 -10.23
C ILE A 346 -2.03 -7.16 -11.48
N LYS A 347 -1.58 -7.81 -12.56
CA LYS A 347 -1.16 -7.10 -13.76
C LYS A 347 -2.34 -6.59 -14.58
N SER A 348 -3.51 -7.24 -14.50
CA SER A 348 -4.75 -6.72 -15.10
C SER A 348 -5.25 -5.44 -14.43
N ALA A 349 -5.20 -5.37 -13.10
CA ALA A 349 -5.54 -4.14 -12.39
C ALA A 349 -4.56 -3.02 -12.74
N ALA A 350 -3.25 -3.32 -12.71
CA ALA A 350 -2.21 -2.34 -13.03
C ALA A 350 -2.35 -1.79 -14.46
N ILE A 351 -2.51 -2.65 -15.47
CA ILE A 351 -2.56 -2.21 -16.88
C ILE A 351 -3.83 -1.41 -17.18
N LYS A 352 -4.98 -1.72 -16.54
CA LYS A 352 -6.20 -0.90 -16.66
C LYS A 352 -5.96 0.53 -16.16
N ASN A 353 -5.32 0.68 -15.01
CA ASN A 353 -4.97 1.99 -14.46
C ASN A 353 -3.98 2.75 -15.37
N ILE A 354 -3.02 2.06 -15.97
CA ILE A 354 -2.07 2.65 -16.93
C ILE A 354 -2.80 3.13 -18.19
N ILE A 355 -3.71 2.35 -18.74
CA ILE A 355 -4.53 2.74 -19.90
C ILE A 355 -5.35 4.00 -19.58
N ALA A 356 -6.02 4.03 -18.41
CA ALA A 356 -6.75 5.19 -17.96
C ALA A 356 -5.84 6.43 -17.80
N SER A 357 -4.63 6.25 -17.28
CA SER A 357 -3.64 7.31 -17.12
C SER A 357 -3.12 7.81 -18.48
N CYS A 358 -2.76 6.91 -19.40
CA CYS A 358 -2.33 7.27 -20.76
C CYS A 358 -3.38 8.07 -21.53
N SER A 359 -4.65 7.79 -21.28
CA SER A 359 -5.76 8.50 -21.92
C SER A 359 -6.13 9.82 -21.24
N GLY A 360 -5.56 10.10 -20.07
CA GLY A 360 -6.03 11.20 -19.22
C GLY A 360 -7.49 11.06 -18.83
N LEU A 361 -8.03 9.83 -18.82
CA LEU A 361 -9.43 9.55 -18.49
C LEU A 361 -9.78 10.12 -17.12
N TYR A 362 -10.81 10.96 -17.10
CA TYR A 362 -11.39 11.49 -15.88
C TYR A 362 -12.74 10.84 -15.67
N LEU A 363 -12.90 10.20 -14.52
CA LEU A 363 -14.17 9.64 -14.04
C LEU A 363 -14.35 10.11 -12.60
N GLU A 364 -15.51 10.68 -12.32
CA GLU A 364 -15.88 11.14 -10.99
C GLU A 364 -17.33 10.85 -10.72
N ALA A 365 -17.66 10.49 -9.47
CA ALA A 365 -19.01 10.37 -8.97
C ALA A 365 -19.15 11.23 -7.72
N VAL A 366 -20.01 12.23 -7.76
CA VAL A 366 -20.25 13.17 -6.65
C VAL A 366 -21.67 12.97 -6.12
N ALA A 367 -21.77 12.64 -4.82
CA ALA A 367 -23.03 12.66 -4.10
C ALA A 367 -23.39 14.09 -3.69
N ASN A 368 -24.69 14.40 -3.72
CA ASN A 368 -25.19 15.70 -3.27
C ASN A 368 -25.18 15.87 -1.74
N GLU A 369 -25.02 14.78 -1.00
CA GLU A 369 -24.99 14.71 0.45
C GLU A 369 -23.69 14.04 0.91
N GLN A 370 -23.13 14.53 1.99
CA GLN A 370 -21.94 13.94 2.61
C GLN A 370 -22.27 12.67 3.40
N GLU A 371 -23.48 12.59 3.93
CA GLU A 371 -23.97 11.48 4.75
C GLU A 371 -25.36 11.05 4.28
N ALA A 372 -25.69 9.78 4.46
CA ALA A 372 -26.99 9.25 4.13
C ALA A 372 -27.45 8.21 5.16
N THR A 373 -28.76 8.08 5.33
CA THR A 373 -29.36 7.08 6.22
C THR A 373 -29.93 5.90 5.42
N PRO A 374 -30.02 4.70 6.03
CA PRO A 374 -30.71 3.58 5.41
C PRO A 374 -32.10 3.99 4.90
N GLY A 375 -32.48 3.54 3.71
CA GLY A 375 -33.76 3.86 3.08
C GLY A 375 -33.83 5.25 2.43
N SER A 376 -32.81 6.08 2.50
CA SER A 376 -32.79 7.38 1.83
C SER A 376 -32.44 7.27 0.34
N THR A 377 -32.78 8.30 -0.44
CA THR A 377 -32.39 8.43 -1.85
C THR A 377 -31.24 9.42 -1.96
N ILE A 378 -30.12 8.98 -2.55
CA ILE A 378 -28.96 9.82 -2.85
C ILE A 378 -29.01 10.24 -4.32
N LYS A 379 -28.72 11.51 -4.59
CA LYS A 379 -28.50 11.99 -5.95
C LYS A 379 -27.01 11.97 -6.26
N LEU A 380 -26.64 11.37 -7.38
CA LEU A 380 -25.26 11.27 -7.85
C LEU A 380 -25.13 12.02 -9.17
N THR A 381 -24.08 12.81 -9.31
CA THR A 381 -23.64 13.37 -10.58
C THR A 381 -22.35 12.66 -10.97
N LEU A 382 -22.39 11.96 -12.09
CA LEU A 382 -21.22 11.30 -12.69
C LEU A 382 -20.67 12.20 -13.76
N GLU A 383 -19.36 12.33 -13.84
CA GLU A 383 -18.66 13.04 -14.92
C GLU A 383 -17.62 12.11 -15.57
N ALA A 384 -17.63 12.04 -16.90
CA ALA A 384 -16.70 11.25 -17.69
C ALA A 384 -16.10 12.07 -18.81
N ILE A 385 -14.74 12.16 -18.85
CA ILE A 385 -14.01 12.92 -19.88
C ILE A 385 -12.87 12.08 -20.43
N ASN A 386 -12.89 11.79 -21.72
CA ASN A 386 -11.75 11.30 -22.47
C ASN A 386 -10.85 12.50 -22.85
N ARG A 387 -9.54 12.46 -22.53
CA ARG A 387 -8.60 13.56 -22.81
C ARG A 387 -7.56 13.21 -23.87
N CYS A 388 -7.87 12.24 -24.74
CA CYS A 388 -7.00 11.85 -25.85
C CYS A 388 -7.79 11.56 -27.13
N SER A 389 -7.07 11.32 -28.23
CA SER A 389 -7.67 11.03 -29.53
C SER A 389 -8.13 9.56 -29.69
N VAL A 390 -7.79 8.69 -28.77
CA VAL A 390 -8.23 7.27 -28.81
C VAL A 390 -9.72 7.19 -28.53
N GLY A 391 -10.45 6.50 -29.40
CA GLY A 391 -11.91 6.34 -29.27
C GLY A 391 -12.26 5.56 -27.99
N MET A 392 -13.18 6.12 -27.22
CA MET A 392 -13.69 5.52 -25.99
C MET A 392 -15.22 5.59 -25.92
N GLN A 393 -15.81 4.64 -25.24
CA GLN A 393 -17.26 4.60 -25.01
C GLN A 393 -17.52 4.26 -23.54
N LEU A 394 -18.37 5.06 -22.89
CA LEU A 394 -18.97 4.70 -21.62
C LEU A 394 -20.13 3.74 -21.89
N VAL A 395 -19.91 2.47 -21.63
CA VAL A 395 -20.89 1.40 -21.94
C VAL A 395 -22.00 1.38 -20.90
N SER A 396 -21.64 1.42 -19.63
CA SER A 396 -22.60 1.34 -18.52
C SER A 396 -22.05 1.93 -17.24
N VAL A 397 -22.93 2.22 -16.31
CA VAL A 397 -22.65 2.56 -14.92
C VAL A 397 -23.32 1.51 -14.05
N THR A 398 -22.60 0.96 -13.08
CA THR A 398 -23.17 0.05 -12.07
C THR A 398 -23.13 0.73 -10.71
N THR A 399 -24.26 0.78 -10.02
CA THR A 399 -24.38 1.34 -8.68
C THR A 399 -24.28 0.25 -7.61
N LEU A 400 -23.67 0.58 -6.48
CA LEU A 400 -23.56 -0.26 -5.29
C LEU A 400 -24.34 0.39 -4.14
N PRO A 401 -24.93 -0.40 -3.25
CA PRO A 401 -24.86 -1.86 -3.08
C PRO A 401 -25.92 -2.67 -3.85
N ASP A 402 -26.80 -2.01 -4.60
CA ASP A 402 -27.93 -2.66 -5.30
C ASP A 402 -27.52 -3.41 -6.59
N ASN A 403 -26.28 -3.24 -7.04
CA ASN A 403 -25.72 -3.82 -8.28
C ASN A 403 -26.57 -3.53 -9.54
N GLN A 404 -27.30 -2.39 -9.56
CA GLN A 404 -28.02 -1.98 -10.75
C GLN A 404 -27.07 -1.49 -11.83
N THR A 405 -27.14 -2.11 -13.01
CA THR A 405 -26.37 -1.70 -14.17
C THR A 405 -27.24 -0.91 -15.14
N ILE A 406 -26.84 0.34 -15.40
CA ILE A 406 -27.55 1.27 -16.28
C ILE A 406 -26.72 1.43 -17.56
N ALA A 407 -27.26 0.97 -18.68
CA ALA A 407 -26.63 1.13 -19.98
C ALA A 407 -26.56 2.61 -20.38
N GLN A 408 -25.42 3.06 -20.85
CA GLN A 408 -25.20 4.43 -21.29
C GLN A 408 -24.89 4.51 -22.79
N ASN A 409 -23.94 3.70 -23.29
CA ASN A 409 -23.50 3.65 -24.69
C ASN A 409 -23.09 5.03 -25.27
N ILE A 410 -22.48 5.88 -24.44
CA ILE A 410 -22.06 7.23 -24.79
C ILE A 410 -20.64 7.21 -25.37
N VAL A 411 -20.46 7.73 -26.59
CA VAL A 411 -19.14 7.95 -27.15
C VAL A 411 -18.49 9.15 -26.47
N LEU A 412 -17.36 8.93 -25.80
CA LEU A 412 -16.58 9.97 -25.13
C LEU A 412 -15.69 10.67 -26.15
N LYS A 413 -16.12 11.82 -26.66
CA LYS A 413 -15.31 12.66 -27.55
C LYS A 413 -14.17 13.28 -26.79
N ASN A 414 -13.03 13.50 -27.50
CA ASN A 414 -11.86 14.11 -26.90
C ASN A 414 -12.19 15.47 -26.26
N ASN A 415 -11.81 15.62 -25.00
CA ASN A 415 -11.96 16.81 -24.16
C ASN A 415 -13.40 17.37 -24.10
N ASN A 416 -14.39 16.47 -24.16
CA ASN A 416 -15.80 16.81 -24.02
C ASN A 416 -16.37 16.10 -22.78
N ASP A 417 -16.89 16.87 -21.83
CA ASP A 417 -17.46 16.35 -20.61
C ASP A 417 -18.83 15.70 -20.86
N GLN A 418 -19.05 14.57 -20.22
CA GLN A 418 -20.33 13.88 -20.18
C GLN A 418 -20.80 13.80 -18.75
N LYS A 419 -21.95 14.44 -18.47
CA LYS A 419 -22.57 14.42 -17.13
C LYS A 419 -23.81 13.57 -17.13
N ILE A 420 -23.89 12.68 -16.12
CA ILE A 420 -25.01 11.76 -15.95
C ILE A 420 -25.53 11.94 -14.52
N ASN A 421 -26.81 12.26 -14.39
CA ASN A 421 -27.46 12.36 -13.09
C ASN A 421 -28.19 11.07 -12.79
N LEU A 422 -27.89 10.47 -11.64
CA LEU A 422 -28.51 9.25 -11.16
C LEU A 422 -29.17 9.49 -9.80
N GLN A 423 -30.13 8.63 -9.48
CA GLN A 423 -30.68 8.52 -8.13
C GLN A 423 -30.45 7.09 -7.64
N LEU A 424 -29.84 6.98 -6.47
CA LEU A 424 -29.58 5.71 -5.81
C LEU A 424 -30.47 5.60 -4.59
N GLN A 425 -31.37 4.61 -4.58
CA GLN A 425 -32.19 4.29 -3.41
C GLN A 425 -31.37 3.34 -2.52
N LEU A 426 -31.02 3.79 -1.33
CA LEU A 426 -30.33 2.93 -0.37
C LEU A 426 -31.30 1.89 0.20
N PRO A 427 -30.86 0.63 0.36
CA PRO A 427 -31.63 -0.39 1.06
C PRO A 427 -31.95 0.02 2.51
N ASN A 428 -33.15 -0.32 3.00
CA ASN A 428 -33.54 -0.04 4.39
C ASN A 428 -32.67 -0.76 5.43
N ASN A 429 -32.04 -1.85 5.04
CA ASN A 429 -31.20 -2.70 5.88
C ASN A 429 -29.69 -2.55 5.62
N ILE A 430 -29.27 -1.51 4.89
CA ILE A 430 -27.85 -1.24 4.70
C ILE A 430 -27.20 -0.90 6.04
N GLU A 431 -26.05 -1.49 6.30
CA GLU A 431 -25.30 -1.21 7.52
C GLU A 431 -24.65 0.17 7.46
N TYR A 432 -24.53 0.82 8.62
CA TYR A 432 -23.70 2.02 8.75
C TYR A 432 -22.24 1.74 8.42
N THR A 433 -21.59 2.69 7.77
CA THR A 433 -20.17 2.60 7.47
C THR A 433 -19.35 2.70 8.75
N GLN A 434 -18.43 1.77 8.92
CA GLN A 434 -17.46 1.75 10.02
C GLN A 434 -16.25 0.92 9.61
N PRO A 435 -15.07 1.10 10.24
CA PRO A 435 -13.93 0.22 10.03
C PRO A 435 -14.32 -1.23 10.31
N TYR A 436 -14.03 -2.14 9.41
CA TYR A 436 -14.47 -3.54 9.52
C TYR A 436 -13.92 -4.25 10.76
N TRP A 437 -12.71 -3.85 11.22
CA TRP A 437 -12.06 -4.42 12.40
C TRP A 437 -12.66 -3.91 13.73
N LEU A 438 -13.51 -2.89 13.70
CA LEU A 438 -14.22 -2.34 14.86
C LEU A 438 -15.68 -2.80 14.95
N LYS A 439 -16.17 -3.61 13.99
CA LYS A 439 -17.55 -4.09 13.98
C LYS A 439 -17.86 -5.06 15.12
N GLU A 440 -16.91 -5.90 15.46
CA GLU A 440 -17.07 -6.92 16.49
C GLU A 440 -16.26 -6.56 17.74
N LYS A 441 -16.71 -7.04 18.90
CA LYS A 441 -16.02 -6.77 20.17
C LYS A 441 -14.61 -7.35 20.16
N ALA A 442 -13.61 -6.51 20.38
CA ALA A 442 -12.21 -6.88 20.53
C ALA A 442 -11.91 -7.44 21.92
N THR A 443 -10.82 -8.19 22.04
CA THR A 443 -10.12 -8.45 23.29
C THR A 443 -9.04 -7.39 23.53
N VAL A 444 -8.29 -7.48 24.63
CA VAL A 444 -7.14 -6.57 24.85
C VAL A 444 -6.09 -6.71 23.76
N GLY A 445 -5.82 -7.92 23.29
CA GLY A 445 -4.74 -8.20 22.35
C GLY A 445 -5.19 -8.41 20.89
N MET A 446 -6.48 -8.56 20.61
CA MET A 446 -6.96 -8.98 19.29
C MET A 446 -8.26 -8.31 18.89
N TYR A 447 -8.31 -7.81 17.66
CA TYR A 447 -9.58 -7.54 16.99
C TYR A 447 -10.27 -8.83 16.57
N THR A 448 -11.60 -8.83 16.58
CA THR A 448 -12.42 -9.92 16.05
C THR A 448 -12.85 -9.56 14.63
N VAL A 449 -12.51 -10.41 13.66
CA VAL A 449 -12.89 -10.26 12.25
C VAL A 449 -13.32 -11.64 11.75
N SER A 450 -14.62 -11.81 11.53
CA SER A 450 -15.21 -13.09 11.13
C SER A 450 -14.99 -13.43 9.66
N ASN A 451 -14.91 -12.42 8.77
CA ASN A 451 -14.64 -12.66 7.35
C ASN A 451 -13.15 -12.78 7.09
N GLN A 452 -12.71 -13.98 6.67
CA GLN A 452 -11.29 -14.26 6.36
C GLN A 452 -10.72 -13.33 5.29
N GLU A 453 -11.50 -12.93 4.29
CA GLU A 453 -11.02 -12.07 3.20
C GLU A 453 -10.71 -10.65 3.64
N ASN A 454 -11.37 -10.19 4.73
CA ASN A 454 -11.12 -8.87 5.30
C ASN A 454 -9.86 -8.84 6.18
N ILE A 455 -9.39 -10.00 6.67
CA ILE A 455 -8.18 -10.03 7.50
C ILE A 455 -6.99 -9.51 6.68
N GLY A 456 -6.31 -8.53 7.24
CA GLY A 456 -5.07 -7.97 6.68
C GLY A 456 -5.24 -6.79 5.73
N ILE A 457 -6.41 -6.55 5.15
CA ILE A 457 -6.60 -5.37 4.31
C ILE A 457 -6.60 -4.09 5.17
N PRO A 458 -6.07 -2.97 4.66
CA PRO A 458 -6.01 -1.73 5.45
C PRO A 458 -7.39 -1.16 5.73
N ASP A 459 -8.25 -1.11 4.71
CA ASP A 459 -9.64 -0.68 4.82
C ASP A 459 -10.47 -1.33 3.70
N ILE A 460 -11.79 -1.37 3.86
CA ILE A 460 -12.71 -1.75 2.79
C ILE A 460 -13.02 -0.48 2.03
N ILE A 461 -12.44 -0.35 0.84
CA ILE A 461 -12.81 0.70 -0.10
C ILE A 461 -14.23 0.37 -0.55
N ARG A 462 -15.16 1.22 -0.18
CA ARG A 462 -16.53 1.22 -0.74
C ARG A 462 -16.54 2.31 -1.80
N ASP A 463 -16.27 1.88 -3.04
CA ASP A 463 -16.43 2.75 -4.22
C ASP A 463 -17.90 3.09 -4.43
#